data_9430ef791b53147623cc209091eb694f
#
_entry.id   9430ef791b53147623cc209091eb694f
#
_cell.length_a   1.000
_cell.length_b   1.000
_cell.length_c   1.000
_cell.angle_alpha   90.00
_cell.angle_beta   90.00
_cell.angle_gamma   90.00
#
_symmetry.space_group_name_H-M   'P 1'
#
loop_
_entity.id
_entity.type
_entity.pdbx_description
1 polymer ?
#
loop_
_entity_poly.entity_id
_entity_poly.type
_entity_poly.pdbx_seq_one_letter_code
_entity_poly.pdbx_strand_id
1 'polypeptide(L)'
;KPPEPIMEALDGFIDDYGRDPREVLDAYVQHIASNVLSTDSPRFFGFIPAAPTKAALLFDTVVSIASLQGCSWLEASGAIVAENQVLRWIADLAGMPPDTGGTFVSGGSAANLSALAVAREIGRERFGVREVRIACSDEAHSSVANACRILDVEPFVVPSEDHRFTGAGLSAALDGYDGPPVVAVVATAGTTNAGIVDDLEGISAVCRDRNLWM
;
A
#
# COMPACT_ATOMS: atom_id res chain seq x y z
N LYS A 1 16.53 -8.76 18.54
CA LYS A 1 16.74 -9.30 19.88
C LYS A 1 15.52 -10.13 20.30
N PRO A 2 15.65 -11.11 21.22
CA PRO A 2 14.48 -11.81 21.74
C PRO A 2 13.53 -10.84 22.45
N PRO A 3 12.22 -11.01 22.35
CA PRO A 3 11.25 -10.08 22.93
C PRO A 3 11.15 -10.17 24.46
N GLU A 4 11.47 -11.32 25.06
CA GLU A 4 11.29 -11.58 26.50
C GLU A 4 11.97 -10.54 27.41
N PRO A 5 13.25 -10.15 27.22
CA PRO A 5 13.89 -9.15 28.07
C PRO A 5 13.26 -7.75 27.96
N ILE A 6 12.67 -7.44 26.80
CA ILE A 6 11.99 -6.16 26.58
C ILE A 6 10.62 -6.19 27.26
N MET A 7 9.91 -7.32 27.18
CA MET A 7 8.63 -7.51 27.84
C MET A 7 8.78 -7.42 29.35
N GLU A 8 9.78 -8.08 29.93
CA GLU A 8 10.08 -8.03 31.37
C GLU A 8 10.44 -6.61 31.82
N ALA A 9 11.24 -5.87 31.04
CA ALA A 9 11.65 -4.51 31.38
C ALA A 9 10.52 -3.48 31.32
N LEU A 10 9.47 -3.74 30.53
CA LEU A 10 8.31 -2.86 30.37
C LEU A 10 7.05 -3.41 31.08
N ASP A 11 7.15 -4.54 31.79
CA ASP A 11 6.03 -5.09 32.53
C ASP A 11 5.57 -4.11 33.62
N GLY A 12 4.27 -3.86 33.69
CA GLY A 12 3.68 -2.89 34.62
C GLY A 12 4.11 -1.44 34.39
N PHE A 13 4.77 -1.11 33.27
CA PHE A 13 5.18 0.26 32.98
C PHE A 13 3.98 1.17 32.69
N ILE A 14 2.90 0.65 32.13
CA ILE A 14 1.63 1.36 31.91
C ILE A 14 0.68 0.98 33.04
N ASP A 15 0.25 1.97 33.80
CA ASP A 15 -0.68 1.82 34.91
C ASP A 15 -1.67 3.00 34.96
N ASP A 16 -2.52 3.03 35.99
CA ASP A 16 -3.53 4.10 36.20
C ASP A 16 -2.93 5.42 36.71
N TYR A 17 -1.65 5.47 36.97
CA TYR A 17 -0.93 6.63 37.51
C TYR A 17 -0.04 7.25 36.45
N GLY A 18 0.16 8.56 36.53
CA GLY A 18 1.11 9.27 35.68
C GLY A 18 2.56 9.00 36.12
N ARG A 19 3.49 9.03 35.16
CA ARG A 19 4.93 8.90 35.41
C ARG A 19 5.68 10.17 35.07
N ASP A 20 6.86 10.35 35.66
CA ASP A 20 7.75 11.44 35.28
C ASP A 20 8.10 11.32 33.77
N PRO A 21 7.96 12.40 32.98
CA PRO A 21 8.29 12.36 31.56
C PRO A 21 9.74 11.95 31.25
N ARG A 22 10.68 12.17 32.18
CA ARG A 22 12.06 11.73 32.03
C ARG A 22 12.20 10.21 32.16
N GLU A 23 11.48 9.62 33.13
CA GLU A 23 11.41 8.17 33.27
C GLU A 23 10.85 7.52 32.02
N VAL A 24 9.80 8.09 31.42
CA VAL A 24 9.20 7.62 30.16
C VAL A 24 10.19 7.74 29.02
N LEU A 25 10.91 8.86 28.91
CA LEU A 25 11.93 9.07 27.88
C LEU A 25 13.09 8.07 28.03
N ASP A 26 13.56 7.84 29.27
CA ASP A 26 14.63 6.89 29.52
C ASP A 26 14.21 5.44 29.16
N ALA A 27 13.00 5.04 29.52
CA ALA A 27 12.45 3.74 29.11
C ALA A 27 12.34 3.62 27.57
N TYR A 28 11.88 4.66 26.91
CA TYR A 28 11.83 4.69 25.43
C TYR A 28 13.23 4.51 24.83
N VAL A 29 14.21 5.27 25.27
CA VAL A 29 15.61 5.20 24.76
C VAL A 29 16.22 3.84 25.02
N GLN A 30 16.05 3.30 26.24
CA GLN A 30 16.69 2.05 26.66
C GLN A 30 16.04 0.81 26.06
N HIS A 31 14.73 0.77 25.97
CA HIS A 31 13.99 -0.45 25.65
C HIS A 31 13.30 -0.43 24.29
N ILE A 32 12.90 0.73 23.79
CA ILE A 32 12.18 0.84 22.50
C ILE A 32 13.15 1.27 21.39
N ALA A 33 13.73 2.46 21.46
CA ALA A 33 14.58 3.00 20.40
C ALA A 33 15.81 2.14 20.14
N SER A 34 16.40 1.53 21.16
CA SER A 34 17.55 0.62 21.05
C SER A 34 17.24 -0.73 20.40
N ASN A 35 15.94 -1.06 20.22
CA ASN A 35 15.48 -2.35 19.71
C ASN A 35 14.76 -2.24 18.35
N VAL A 36 14.86 -1.11 17.66
CA VAL A 36 14.37 -0.94 16.28
C VAL A 36 15.53 -1.11 15.28
N LEU A 37 15.17 -1.49 14.06
CA LEU A 37 16.12 -1.45 12.94
C LEU A 37 16.36 0.01 12.53
N SER A 38 17.62 0.40 12.42
CA SER A 38 18.03 1.75 11.98
C SER A 38 17.89 1.85 10.47
N THR A 39 16.69 2.15 9.99
CA THR A 39 16.38 2.25 8.56
C THR A 39 17.04 3.46 7.88
N ASP A 40 17.49 4.45 8.67
CA ASP A 40 18.25 5.61 8.23
C ASP A 40 19.75 5.34 8.10
N SER A 41 20.20 4.14 8.47
CA SER A 41 21.60 3.75 8.32
C SER A 41 21.97 3.62 6.84
N PRO A 42 23.11 4.18 6.39
CA PRO A 42 23.60 4.01 5.01
C PRO A 42 23.98 2.56 4.67
N ARG A 43 23.94 1.65 5.64
CA ARG A 43 24.17 0.22 5.48
C ARG A 43 22.86 -0.58 5.44
N PHE A 44 21.72 0.07 5.54
CA PHE A 44 20.43 -0.60 5.51
C PHE A 44 19.94 -0.70 4.06
N PHE A 45 19.82 -1.91 3.56
CA PHE A 45 19.35 -2.21 2.18
C PHE A 45 18.12 -3.11 2.16
N GLY A 46 17.48 -3.32 3.31
CA GLY A 46 16.26 -4.12 3.42
C GLY A 46 14.99 -3.27 3.23
N PHE A 47 13.95 -3.89 2.70
CA PHE A 47 12.64 -3.27 2.49
C PHE A 47 12.68 -2.05 1.55
N ILE A 48 11.73 -1.13 1.68
CA ILE A 48 11.66 0.12 0.89
C ILE A 48 11.43 1.32 1.84
N PRO A 49 12.24 1.51 2.89
CA PRO A 49 12.11 2.68 3.74
C PRO A 49 12.74 3.90 3.06
N ALA A 50 12.17 5.07 3.32
CA ALA A 50 12.76 6.35 2.94
C ALA A 50 13.08 7.15 4.21
N ALA A 51 14.29 7.71 4.28
CA ALA A 51 14.63 8.64 5.35
C ALA A 51 13.83 9.94 5.16
N PRO A 52 13.18 10.46 6.22
CA PRO A 52 12.44 11.71 6.12
C PRO A 52 13.40 12.89 5.92
N THR A 53 12.96 13.89 5.16
CA THR A 53 13.67 15.17 5.09
C THR A 53 13.48 15.95 6.40
N LYS A 54 14.42 16.87 6.69
CA LYS A 54 14.27 17.74 7.87
C LYS A 54 12.97 18.57 7.83
N ALA A 55 12.54 18.98 6.64
CA ALA A 55 11.28 19.70 6.48
C ALA A 55 10.08 18.80 6.81
N ALA A 56 10.08 17.54 6.38
CA ALA A 56 9.02 16.59 6.72
C ALA A 56 8.88 16.41 8.24
N LEU A 57 10.01 16.25 8.96
CA LEU A 57 10.00 16.12 10.42
C LEU A 57 9.43 17.36 11.12
N LEU A 58 9.76 18.57 10.62
CA LEU A 58 9.21 19.81 11.18
C LEU A 58 7.69 19.89 10.97
N PHE A 59 7.20 19.55 9.78
CA PHE A 59 5.77 19.60 9.51
C PHE A 59 4.99 18.48 10.21
N ASP A 60 5.56 17.29 10.40
CA ASP A 60 4.99 16.25 11.25
C ASP A 60 4.77 16.77 12.69
N THR A 61 5.75 17.48 13.22
CA THR A 61 5.64 18.11 14.53
C THR A 61 4.53 19.16 14.56
N VAL A 62 4.42 20.01 13.53
CA VAL A 62 3.36 21.01 13.41
C VAL A 62 1.98 20.36 13.36
N VAL A 63 1.81 19.32 12.52
CA VAL A 63 0.56 18.59 12.40
C VAL A 63 0.14 17.97 13.75
N SER A 64 1.11 17.38 14.47
CA SER A 64 0.86 16.77 15.78
C SER A 64 0.49 17.81 16.85
N ILE A 65 1.20 18.94 16.93
CA ILE A 65 0.93 20.02 17.90
C ILE A 65 -0.43 20.67 17.62
N ALA A 66 -0.75 20.90 16.34
CA ALA A 66 -2.01 21.54 15.95
C ALA A 66 -3.20 20.58 15.96
N SER A 67 -2.98 19.28 16.19
CA SER A 67 -4.01 18.23 16.13
C SER A 67 -4.84 18.30 14.84
N LEU A 68 -4.19 18.51 13.71
CA LEU A 68 -4.88 18.64 12.42
C LEU A 68 -5.57 17.33 12.04
N GLN A 69 -6.86 17.42 11.72
CA GLN A 69 -7.69 16.32 11.30
C GLN A 69 -8.28 16.62 9.91
N GLY A 70 -7.75 15.97 8.88
CA GLY A 70 -8.17 16.20 7.48
C GLY A 70 -9.43 15.45 7.06
N CYS A 71 -10.36 15.17 7.99
CA CYS A 71 -11.53 14.33 7.70
C CYS A 71 -12.70 15.09 7.06
N SER A 72 -12.75 16.39 7.15
CA SER A 72 -13.81 17.20 6.53
C SER A 72 -13.35 18.61 6.14
N TRP A 73 -14.03 19.19 5.15
CA TRP A 73 -13.83 20.58 4.75
C TRP A 73 -14.11 21.56 5.87
N LEU A 74 -15.03 21.25 6.74
CA LEU A 74 -15.40 22.11 7.87
C LEU A 74 -14.25 22.23 8.87
N GLU A 75 -13.56 21.14 9.13
CA GLU A 75 -12.55 21.05 10.17
C GLU A 75 -11.15 21.45 9.70
N ALA A 76 -10.81 21.15 8.44
CA ALA A 76 -9.45 21.32 7.95
C ALA A 76 -9.38 21.66 6.45
N SER A 77 -10.17 22.62 5.99
CA SER A 77 -10.22 23.00 4.56
C SER A 77 -8.83 23.30 3.97
N GLY A 78 -7.97 23.99 4.73
CA GLY A 78 -6.61 24.30 4.29
C GLY A 78 -5.74 23.04 4.10
N ALA A 79 -5.84 22.07 4.98
CA ALA A 79 -5.12 20.81 4.87
C ALA A 79 -5.61 19.99 3.66
N ILE A 80 -6.93 19.94 3.45
CA ILE A 80 -7.54 19.25 2.30
C ILE A 80 -7.11 19.89 0.96
N VAL A 81 -7.08 21.22 0.90
CA VAL A 81 -6.58 21.91 -0.30
C VAL A 81 -5.11 21.58 -0.55
N ALA A 82 -4.26 21.59 0.48
CA ALA A 82 -2.86 21.23 0.35
C ALA A 82 -2.68 19.78 -0.12
N GLU A 83 -3.43 18.83 0.45
CA GLU A 83 -3.44 17.43 0.02
C GLU A 83 -3.81 17.30 -1.45
N ASN A 84 -4.91 17.91 -1.88
CA ASN A 84 -5.37 17.86 -3.27
C ASN A 84 -4.35 18.47 -4.25
N GLN A 85 -3.64 19.53 -3.86
CA GLN A 85 -2.57 20.11 -4.67
C GLN A 85 -1.39 19.14 -4.84
N VAL A 86 -0.97 18.46 -3.78
CA VAL A 86 0.09 17.46 -3.83
C VAL A 86 -0.33 16.25 -4.67
N LEU A 87 -1.55 15.76 -4.49
CA LEU A 87 -2.11 14.66 -5.28
C LEU A 87 -2.16 15.02 -6.78
N ARG A 88 -2.59 16.24 -7.11
CA ARG A 88 -2.57 16.71 -8.51
C ARG A 88 -1.15 16.75 -9.07
N TRP A 89 -0.20 17.29 -8.33
CA TRP A 89 1.20 17.32 -8.74
C TRP A 89 1.78 15.92 -8.97
N ILE A 90 1.49 14.95 -8.10
CA ILE A 90 1.90 13.55 -8.27
C ILE A 90 1.25 12.94 -9.52
N ALA A 91 -0.03 13.20 -9.75
CA ALA A 91 -0.74 12.72 -10.92
C ALA A 91 -0.16 13.29 -12.22
N ASP A 92 0.22 14.57 -12.23
CA ASP A 92 0.88 15.21 -13.38
C ASP A 92 2.26 14.59 -13.65
N LEU A 93 3.06 14.32 -12.61
CA LEU A 93 4.34 13.61 -12.74
C LEU A 93 4.19 12.19 -13.31
N ALA A 94 3.09 11.53 -12.98
CA ALA A 94 2.76 10.20 -13.48
C ALA A 94 2.10 10.21 -14.87
N GLY A 95 1.88 11.38 -15.47
CA GLY A 95 1.21 11.53 -16.77
C GLY A 95 -0.26 11.10 -16.75
N MET A 96 -0.92 11.18 -15.60
CA MET A 96 -2.34 10.79 -15.45
C MET A 96 -3.28 11.86 -16.03
N PRO A 97 -4.53 11.50 -16.37
CA PRO A 97 -5.53 12.45 -16.87
C PRO A 97 -5.72 13.67 -15.96
N PRO A 98 -6.11 14.84 -16.50
CA PRO A 98 -6.25 16.08 -15.72
C PRO A 98 -7.31 16.02 -14.61
N ASP A 99 -8.30 15.14 -14.74
CA ASP A 99 -9.40 14.93 -13.79
C ASP A 99 -9.11 13.83 -12.77
N THR A 100 -7.89 13.26 -12.76
CA THR A 100 -7.49 12.26 -11.80
C THR A 100 -7.52 12.82 -10.39
N GLY A 101 -8.34 12.22 -9.53
CA GLY A 101 -8.34 12.43 -8.09
C GLY A 101 -7.45 11.42 -7.36
N GLY A 102 -7.38 11.57 -6.05
CA GLY A 102 -6.61 10.65 -5.21
C GLY A 102 -6.86 10.88 -3.73
N THR A 103 -6.25 10.05 -2.92
CA THR A 103 -6.19 10.20 -1.46
C THR A 103 -4.93 9.57 -0.92
N PHE A 104 -4.36 10.13 0.14
CA PHE A 104 -3.33 9.46 0.91
C PHE A 104 -3.96 8.47 1.89
N VAL A 105 -3.33 7.33 2.04
CA VAL A 105 -3.74 6.26 2.96
C VAL A 105 -2.57 5.84 3.83
N SER A 106 -2.82 5.07 4.87
CA SER A 106 -1.84 4.65 5.88
C SER A 106 -0.76 3.68 5.38
N GLY A 107 -0.68 3.44 4.09
CA GLY A 107 0.35 2.60 3.48
C GLY A 107 -0.14 1.81 2.27
N GLY A 108 0.79 1.17 1.54
CA GLY A 108 0.51 0.45 0.30
C GLY A 108 -0.55 -0.66 0.43
N SER A 109 -0.64 -1.33 1.58
CA SER A 109 -1.67 -2.34 1.81
C SER A 109 -3.09 -1.74 1.80
N ALA A 110 -3.26 -0.57 2.41
CA ALA A 110 -4.54 0.15 2.39
C ALA A 110 -4.83 0.72 0.99
N ALA A 111 -3.80 1.18 0.26
CA ALA A 111 -3.93 1.63 -1.12
C ALA A 111 -4.41 0.49 -2.04
N ASN A 112 -3.76 -0.68 -1.96
CA ASN A 112 -4.18 -1.85 -2.72
C ASN A 112 -5.60 -2.28 -2.38
N LEU A 113 -5.95 -2.34 -1.09
CA LEU A 113 -7.32 -2.67 -0.67
C LEU A 113 -8.34 -1.69 -1.26
N SER A 114 -8.08 -0.39 -1.22
CA SER A 114 -8.98 0.63 -1.74
C SER A 114 -9.15 0.52 -3.26
N ALA A 115 -8.06 0.37 -4.01
CA ALA A 115 -8.10 0.22 -5.46
C ALA A 115 -8.85 -1.06 -5.88
N LEU A 116 -8.57 -2.18 -5.22
CA LEU A 116 -9.19 -3.46 -5.53
C LEU A 116 -10.67 -3.51 -5.12
N ALA A 117 -11.07 -2.77 -4.07
CA ALA A 117 -12.49 -2.60 -3.72
C ALA A 117 -13.27 -1.92 -4.85
N VAL A 118 -12.71 -0.84 -5.40
CA VAL A 118 -13.33 -0.13 -6.54
C VAL A 118 -13.39 -1.03 -7.78
N ALA A 119 -12.29 -1.70 -8.11
CA ALA A 119 -12.23 -2.61 -9.25
C ALA A 119 -13.26 -3.76 -9.14
N ARG A 120 -13.42 -4.31 -7.94
CA ARG A 120 -14.42 -5.33 -7.63
C ARG A 120 -15.85 -4.82 -7.88
N GLU A 121 -16.21 -3.66 -7.32
CA GLU A 121 -17.58 -3.13 -7.45
C GLU A 121 -17.92 -2.82 -8.90
N ILE A 122 -17.04 -2.11 -9.62
CA ILE A 122 -17.23 -1.84 -11.06
C ILE A 122 -17.34 -3.14 -11.85
N GLY A 123 -16.53 -4.13 -11.53
CA GLY A 123 -16.59 -5.44 -12.18
C GLY A 123 -17.91 -6.16 -11.92
N ARG A 124 -18.39 -6.17 -10.68
CA ARG A 124 -19.68 -6.77 -10.31
C ARG A 124 -20.86 -6.10 -11.02
N GLU A 125 -20.88 -4.79 -11.05
CA GLU A 125 -21.91 -4.02 -11.76
C GLU A 125 -21.89 -4.33 -13.25
N ARG A 126 -20.70 -4.34 -13.86
CA ARG A 126 -20.53 -4.55 -15.29
C ARG A 126 -20.98 -5.92 -15.76
N PHE A 127 -20.65 -6.98 -15.02
CA PHE A 127 -21.00 -8.35 -15.38
C PHE A 127 -22.32 -8.82 -14.79
N GLY A 128 -22.94 -8.06 -13.88
CA GLY A 128 -24.17 -8.42 -13.19
C GLY A 128 -24.01 -9.67 -12.30
N VAL A 129 -22.80 -9.94 -11.79
CA VAL A 129 -22.47 -11.13 -11.00
C VAL A 129 -21.81 -10.75 -9.68
N ARG A 130 -21.97 -11.59 -8.67
CA ARG A 130 -21.32 -11.38 -7.37
C ARG A 130 -19.87 -11.88 -7.35
N GLU A 131 -19.62 -13.01 -7.98
CA GLU A 131 -18.30 -13.62 -8.02
C GLU A 131 -17.48 -13.03 -9.17
N VAL A 132 -16.35 -12.44 -8.81
CA VAL A 132 -15.36 -11.89 -9.75
C VAL A 132 -13.96 -12.29 -9.29
N ARG A 133 -13.01 -12.20 -10.20
CA ARG A 133 -11.60 -12.50 -9.93
C ARG A 133 -10.74 -11.27 -10.18
N ILE A 134 -9.62 -11.20 -9.49
CA ILE A 134 -8.56 -10.22 -9.71
C ILE A 134 -7.30 -10.99 -10.07
N ALA A 135 -6.75 -10.72 -11.25
CA ALA A 135 -5.52 -11.38 -11.69
C ALA A 135 -4.28 -10.72 -11.05
N CYS A 136 -3.33 -11.53 -10.67
CA CYS A 136 -2.02 -11.08 -10.21
C CYS A 136 -0.99 -12.19 -10.46
N SER A 137 0.30 -11.86 -10.40
CA SER A 137 1.34 -12.89 -10.42
C SER A 137 1.51 -13.55 -9.04
N ASP A 138 2.18 -14.68 -9.02
CA ASP A 138 2.68 -15.35 -7.82
C ASP A 138 3.76 -14.54 -7.08
N GLU A 139 4.39 -13.57 -7.74
CA GLU A 139 5.36 -12.62 -7.16
C GLU A 139 4.71 -11.33 -6.62
N ALA A 140 3.39 -11.19 -6.73
CA ALA A 140 2.68 -10.02 -6.23
C ALA A 140 2.83 -9.90 -4.70
N HIS A 141 2.95 -8.66 -4.21
CA HIS A 141 3.05 -8.40 -2.78
C HIS A 141 1.87 -9.02 -2.02
N SER A 142 2.12 -9.57 -0.84
CA SER A 142 1.14 -10.26 0.00
C SER A 142 -0.12 -9.44 0.31
N SER A 143 -0.05 -8.11 0.24
CA SER A 143 -1.21 -7.22 0.41
C SER A 143 -2.30 -7.44 -0.64
N VAL A 144 -1.95 -7.92 -1.85
CA VAL A 144 -2.93 -8.22 -2.92
C VAL A 144 -3.79 -9.41 -2.49
N ALA A 145 -3.18 -10.52 -2.10
CA ALA A 145 -3.91 -11.69 -1.61
C ALA A 145 -4.71 -11.38 -0.33
N ASN A 146 -4.14 -10.57 0.58
CA ASN A 146 -4.85 -10.14 1.79
C ASN A 146 -6.04 -9.24 1.46
N ALA A 147 -5.91 -8.31 0.51
CA ALA A 147 -7.02 -7.47 0.06
C ALA A 147 -8.11 -8.32 -0.59
N CYS A 148 -7.75 -9.26 -1.46
CA CYS A 148 -8.72 -10.18 -2.07
C CYS A 148 -9.50 -10.96 -1.01
N ARG A 149 -8.83 -11.48 0.02
CA ARG A 149 -9.48 -12.18 1.14
C ARG A 149 -10.46 -11.28 1.91
N ILE A 150 -10.08 -10.04 2.21
CA ILE A 150 -10.96 -9.07 2.91
C ILE A 150 -12.18 -8.71 2.05
N LEU A 151 -11.98 -8.61 0.74
CA LEU A 151 -12.99 -8.23 -0.23
C LEU A 151 -13.91 -9.39 -0.66
N ASP A 152 -13.71 -10.59 -0.12
CA ASP A 152 -14.43 -11.79 -0.56
C ASP A 152 -14.30 -11.99 -2.10
N VAL A 153 -13.05 -11.91 -2.57
CA VAL A 153 -12.65 -12.16 -3.95
C VAL A 153 -11.53 -13.18 -3.93
N GLU A 154 -11.62 -14.20 -4.76
CA GLU A 154 -10.53 -15.14 -4.91
C GLU A 154 -9.56 -14.66 -6.00
N PRO A 155 -8.24 -14.59 -5.75
CA PRO A 155 -7.28 -14.15 -6.76
C PRO A 155 -7.18 -15.16 -7.90
N PHE A 156 -6.98 -14.65 -9.12
CA PHE A 156 -6.58 -15.42 -10.29
C PHE A 156 -5.06 -15.31 -10.44
N VAL A 157 -4.34 -16.28 -9.88
CA VAL A 157 -2.88 -16.24 -9.85
C VAL A 157 -2.34 -16.76 -11.17
N VAL A 158 -1.56 -15.95 -11.86
CA VAL A 158 -0.85 -16.30 -13.09
C VAL A 158 0.62 -16.55 -12.74
N PRO A 159 1.19 -17.73 -13.04
CA PRO A 159 2.60 -17.98 -12.82
C PRO A 159 3.49 -16.99 -13.57
N SER A 160 4.51 -16.47 -12.90
CA SER A 160 5.52 -15.61 -13.52
C SER A 160 6.58 -16.44 -14.24
N GLU A 161 7.20 -15.86 -15.27
CA GLU A 161 8.34 -16.42 -15.98
C GLU A 161 9.59 -15.65 -15.56
N ASP A 162 10.59 -16.34 -15.04
CA ASP A 162 11.80 -15.70 -14.48
C ASP A 162 11.48 -14.54 -13.52
N HIS A 163 10.52 -14.76 -12.61
CA HIS A 163 10.02 -13.76 -11.65
C HIS A 163 9.33 -12.54 -12.29
N ARG A 164 8.91 -12.62 -13.53
CA ARG A 164 8.27 -11.53 -14.27
C ARG A 164 6.89 -11.94 -14.75
N PHE A 165 5.88 -11.14 -14.42
CA PHE A 165 4.54 -11.27 -14.99
C PHE A 165 4.51 -10.67 -16.39
N THR A 166 4.02 -11.42 -17.38
CA THR A 166 4.02 -11.01 -18.78
C THR A 166 2.62 -10.91 -19.36
N GLY A 167 2.45 -10.03 -20.38
CA GLY A 167 1.20 -9.95 -21.11
C GLY A 167 0.86 -11.26 -21.84
N ALA A 168 1.86 -11.97 -22.35
CA ALA A 168 1.69 -13.27 -22.99
C ALA A 168 1.17 -14.32 -21.99
N GLY A 169 1.77 -14.39 -20.80
CA GLY A 169 1.34 -15.30 -19.72
C GLY A 169 -0.09 -14.99 -19.27
N LEU A 170 -0.43 -13.71 -19.10
CA LEU A 170 -1.79 -13.27 -18.78
C LEU A 170 -2.79 -13.68 -19.86
N SER A 171 -2.49 -13.43 -21.13
CA SER A 171 -3.38 -13.79 -22.24
C SER A 171 -3.61 -15.28 -22.29
N ALA A 172 -2.55 -16.09 -22.23
CA ALA A 172 -2.65 -17.54 -22.26
C ALA A 172 -3.47 -18.10 -21.09
N ALA A 173 -3.31 -17.54 -19.88
CA ALA A 173 -4.08 -17.94 -18.71
C ALA A 173 -5.56 -17.60 -18.84
N LEU A 174 -5.88 -16.45 -19.45
CA LEU A 174 -7.27 -16.01 -19.65
C LEU A 174 -7.96 -16.77 -20.80
N ASP A 175 -7.22 -17.21 -21.83
CA ASP A 175 -7.80 -17.93 -22.99
C ASP A 175 -8.40 -19.28 -22.61
N GLY A 176 -7.86 -19.95 -21.62
CA GLY A 176 -8.35 -21.24 -21.14
C GLY A 176 -9.27 -21.16 -19.90
N TYR A 177 -9.64 -19.96 -19.48
CA TYR A 177 -10.37 -19.78 -18.23
C TYR A 177 -11.87 -19.68 -18.46
N ASP A 178 -12.65 -20.55 -17.79
CA ASP A 178 -14.11 -20.66 -17.86
C ASP A 178 -14.82 -20.32 -16.53
N GLY A 179 -14.08 -19.83 -15.54
CA GLY A 179 -14.60 -19.46 -14.21
C GLY A 179 -15.22 -18.07 -14.13
N PRO A 180 -15.46 -17.57 -12.90
CA PRO A 180 -15.97 -16.21 -12.68
C PRO A 180 -15.12 -15.15 -13.39
N PRO A 181 -15.73 -14.05 -13.91
CA PRO A 181 -15.01 -13.09 -14.72
C PRO A 181 -13.84 -12.45 -13.98
N VAL A 182 -12.68 -12.38 -14.63
CA VAL A 182 -11.55 -11.56 -14.19
C VAL A 182 -11.88 -10.11 -14.54
N VAL A 183 -11.84 -9.21 -13.57
CA VAL A 183 -12.25 -7.81 -13.74
C VAL A 183 -11.10 -6.82 -13.67
N ALA A 184 -10.02 -7.20 -13.00
CA ALA A 184 -8.84 -6.37 -12.83
C ALA A 184 -7.56 -7.20 -12.85
N VAL A 185 -6.45 -6.55 -13.17
CA VAL A 185 -5.10 -7.11 -13.18
C VAL A 185 -4.19 -6.24 -12.32
N VAL A 186 -3.45 -6.85 -11.41
CA VAL A 186 -2.39 -6.19 -10.65
C VAL A 186 -1.05 -6.52 -11.30
N ALA A 187 -0.41 -5.50 -11.87
CA ALA A 187 0.95 -5.57 -12.37
C ALA A 187 1.88 -4.79 -11.43
N THR A 188 3.08 -5.30 -11.21
CA THR A 188 4.01 -4.76 -10.21
C THR A 188 5.20 -4.08 -10.89
N ALA A 189 5.43 -2.81 -10.54
CA ALA A 189 6.57 -2.03 -11.04
C ALA A 189 7.79 -2.17 -10.10
N GLY A 190 8.19 -3.40 -9.84
CA GLY A 190 9.27 -3.80 -8.94
C GLY A 190 8.77 -4.73 -7.83
N THR A 191 8.94 -6.04 -8.03
CA THR A 191 8.50 -7.05 -7.05
C THR A 191 9.27 -6.92 -5.74
N THR A 192 8.62 -7.19 -4.61
CA THR A 192 9.19 -7.02 -3.27
C THR A 192 10.47 -7.83 -3.06
N ASN A 193 10.51 -9.06 -3.57
CA ASN A 193 11.62 -9.97 -3.32
C ASN A 193 12.74 -9.83 -4.34
N ALA A 194 12.43 -9.60 -5.61
CA ALA A 194 13.40 -9.61 -6.71
C ALA A 194 13.64 -8.23 -7.34
N GLY A 195 12.77 -7.24 -7.09
CA GLY A 195 12.87 -5.91 -7.69
C GLY A 195 12.61 -5.89 -9.19
N ILE A 196 12.05 -6.97 -9.74
CA ILE A 196 11.79 -7.14 -11.18
C ILE A 196 10.50 -6.41 -11.54
N VAL A 197 10.54 -5.61 -12.59
CA VAL A 197 9.38 -4.91 -13.15
C VAL A 197 8.65 -5.83 -14.11
N ASP A 198 7.36 -6.00 -13.92
CA ASP A 198 6.49 -6.76 -14.81
C ASP A 198 6.43 -6.15 -16.21
N ASP A 199 5.96 -6.91 -17.19
CA ASP A 199 5.71 -6.43 -18.56
C ASP A 199 4.48 -5.51 -18.60
N LEU A 200 4.64 -4.29 -18.06
CA LEU A 200 3.53 -3.34 -17.92
C LEU A 200 2.86 -3.02 -19.26
N GLU A 201 3.64 -2.94 -20.34
CA GLU A 201 3.12 -2.62 -21.67
C GLU A 201 2.29 -3.78 -22.22
N GLY A 202 2.83 -5.00 -22.18
CA GLY A 202 2.13 -6.21 -22.64
C GLY A 202 0.87 -6.50 -21.82
N ILE A 203 0.94 -6.38 -20.49
CA ILE A 203 -0.22 -6.53 -19.60
C ILE A 203 -1.27 -5.48 -19.92
N SER A 204 -0.87 -4.21 -20.08
CA SER A 204 -1.78 -3.11 -20.43
C SER A 204 -2.47 -3.34 -21.77
N ALA A 205 -1.77 -3.89 -22.77
CA ALA A 205 -2.38 -4.25 -24.04
C ALA A 205 -3.48 -5.30 -23.88
N VAL A 206 -3.21 -6.37 -23.13
CA VAL A 206 -4.22 -7.41 -22.82
C VAL A 206 -5.39 -6.82 -22.05
N CYS A 207 -5.13 -5.94 -21.09
CA CYS A 207 -6.19 -5.30 -20.32
C CYS A 207 -7.11 -4.44 -21.20
N ARG A 208 -6.55 -3.68 -22.14
CA ARG A 208 -7.34 -2.90 -23.11
C ARG A 208 -8.19 -3.79 -24.02
N ASP A 209 -7.57 -4.83 -24.59
CA ASP A 209 -8.25 -5.73 -25.55
C ASP A 209 -9.41 -6.48 -24.88
N ARG A 210 -9.26 -6.83 -23.61
CA ARG A 210 -10.27 -7.57 -22.83
C ARG A 210 -11.11 -6.68 -21.93
N ASN A 211 -10.87 -5.36 -21.96
CA ASN A 211 -11.56 -4.37 -21.15
C ASN A 211 -11.48 -4.69 -19.65
N LEU A 212 -10.28 -4.95 -19.16
CA LEU A 212 -9.96 -5.17 -17.74
C LEU A 212 -9.37 -3.89 -17.14
N TRP A 213 -9.56 -3.70 -15.85
CA TRP A 213 -8.81 -2.72 -15.08
C TRP A 213 -7.36 -3.17 -14.91
N MET A 214 -6.42 -2.21 -14.89
CA MET A 214 -5.02 -2.43 -14.56
C MET A 214 -4.60 -1.49 -13.43
#